data_c66823be73950cae69631545d582477f
#
_entry.id   c66823be73950cae69631545d582477f
#
_cell.length_a   1.000
_cell.length_b   1.000
_cell.length_c   1.000
_cell.angle_alpha   90.00
_cell.angle_beta   90.00
_cell.angle_gamma   90.00
#
_symmetry.space_group_name_H-M   'P 1'
#
loop_
_entity.id
_entity.type
_entity.pdbx_description
1 polymer ?
#
loop_
_entity_poly.entity_id
_entity_poly.type
_entity_poly.pdbx_seq_one_letter_code
_entity_poly.pdbx_strand_id
1 'polypeptide(L)'
;MAKRTNPGNRALCYVRVSTLEQSKFGFSLEAQEQRLRAYCQMAGLEVADLIREEGVSASIPLSKRPAGAKLLEWIGDGVGHVVCLKLDRLFRDAEDALRQTKAWDKAGIALHLVDMGGQSLSTGSAMGRMFLTLMAGCAELERNLVAERTAAVLAHKKQQGKVYNHTPYGFERAEDRLVVSVEEMAMVHLMRERREDGWSLTRIADSLNSANVPGKNGGKWYGRTVKNILENSVYHAIGEHA
;
A
#
# COMPACT_ATOMS: atom_id res chain seq x y z
N MET A 1 10.39 16.53 -25.86
CA MET A 1 8.94 16.38 -26.11
C MET A 1 8.75 15.12 -26.93
N ALA A 2 8.30 14.02 -26.32
CA ALA A 2 7.98 12.79 -27.05
C ALA A 2 6.76 13.05 -27.93
N LYS A 3 6.88 12.74 -29.24
CA LYS A 3 5.75 12.78 -30.19
C LYS A 3 4.63 11.91 -29.62
N ARG A 4 3.47 12.50 -29.32
CA ARG A 4 2.22 11.76 -29.12
C ARG A 4 1.93 11.06 -30.46
N THR A 5 2.30 9.81 -30.58
CA THR A 5 1.77 8.95 -31.63
C THR A 5 0.27 8.89 -31.39
N ASN A 6 -0.51 9.21 -32.42
CA ASN A 6 -1.97 9.09 -32.35
C ASN A 6 -2.28 7.63 -32.00
N PRO A 7 -2.81 7.33 -30.78
CA PRO A 7 -3.14 5.96 -30.48
C PRO A 7 -4.23 5.54 -31.44
N GLY A 8 -3.98 4.49 -32.23
CA GLY A 8 -4.97 3.96 -33.17
C GLY A 8 -6.28 3.61 -32.46
N ASN A 9 -7.34 3.44 -33.20
CA ASN A 9 -8.66 3.00 -32.67
C ASN A 9 -8.67 1.52 -32.22
N ARG A 10 -7.49 0.87 -32.11
CA ARG A 10 -7.34 -0.52 -31.67
C ARG A 10 -7.52 -0.66 -30.18
N ALA A 11 -8.35 -1.63 -29.77
CA ALA A 11 -8.72 -1.88 -28.40
C ALA A 11 -8.34 -3.30 -27.95
N LEU A 12 -7.80 -3.43 -26.74
CA LEU A 12 -7.70 -4.71 -26.03
C LEU A 12 -8.89 -4.88 -25.09
N CYS A 13 -9.65 -5.94 -25.30
CA CYS A 13 -10.75 -6.30 -24.41
C CYS A 13 -10.25 -7.25 -23.32
N TYR A 14 -10.59 -6.98 -22.06
CA TYR A 14 -10.21 -7.82 -20.93
C TYR A 14 -11.43 -8.30 -20.18
N VAL A 15 -11.54 -9.61 -20.01
CA VAL A 15 -12.59 -10.28 -19.24
C VAL A 15 -11.98 -11.15 -18.15
N ARG A 16 -12.60 -11.18 -16.98
CA ARG A 16 -12.13 -11.97 -15.84
C ARG A 16 -13.28 -12.55 -15.05
N VAL A 17 -13.10 -13.79 -14.61
CA VAL A 17 -13.92 -14.43 -13.58
C VAL A 17 -13.03 -15.10 -12.54
N SER A 18 -13.41 -14.99 -11.28
CA SER A 18 -12.79 -15.76 -10.20
C SER A 18 -13.44 -17.13 -10.08
N THR A 19 -12.76 -18.09 -9.44
CA THR A 19 -13.31 -19.42 -9.19
C THR A 19 -14.64 -19.38 -8.42
N LEU A 20 -14.80 -18.42 -7.51
CA LEU A 20 -16.04 -18.22 -6.74
C LEU A 20 -17.18 -17.62 -7.59
N GLU A 21 -16.87 -16.77 -8.57
CA GLU A 21 -17.86 -16.16 -9.45
C GLU A 21 -18.38 -17.17 -10.49
N GLN A 22 -17.52 -18.06 -10.96
CA GLN A 22 -17.91 -19.17 -11.84
C GLN A 22 -18.94 -20.08 -11.17
N SER A 23 -18.81 -20.33 -9.85
CA SER A 23 -19.68 -21.26 -9.12
C SER A 23 -21.02 -20.67 -8.68
N LYS A 24 -21.13 -19.33 -8.53
CA LYS A 24 -22.29 -18.71 -7.85
C LYS A 24 -23.21 -17.87 -8.72
N PHE A 25 -22.75 -17.26 -9.82
CA PHE A 25 -23.50 -16.16 -10.45
C PHE A 25 -23.71 -16.26 -11.97
N GLY A 26 -23.28 -17.30 -12.64
CA GLY A 26 -23.51 -17.43 -14.09
C GLY A 26 -23.02 -16.26 -14.95
N PHE A 27 -22.12 -15.41 -14.43
CA PHE A 27 -21.42 -14.39 -15.20
C PHE A 27 -20.39 -15.09 -16.08
N SER A 28 -20.88 -15.64 -17.20
CA SER A 28 -20.00 -16.32 -18.12
C SER A 28 -19.05 -15.31 -18.76
N LEU A 29 -17.82 -15.74 -19.02
CA LEU A 29 -16.86 -14.95 -19.80
C LEU A 29 -17.45 -14.55 -21.14
N GLU A 30 -18.27 -15.42 -21.73
CA GLU A 30 -18.93 -15.20 -23.01
C GLU A 30 -19.89 -14.00 -22.95
N ALA A 31 -20.66 -13.87 -21.88
CA ALA A 31 -21.57 -12.72 -21.72
C ALA A 31 -20.78 -11.40 -21.55
N GLN A 32 -19.67 -11.42 -20.83
CA GLN A 32 -18.77 -10.25 -20.75
C GLN A 32 -18.20 -9.93 -22.14
N GLU A 33 -17.68 -10.92 -22.85
CA GLU A 33 -17.12 -10.77 -24.19
C GLU A 33 -18.13 -10.14 -25.16
N GLN A 34 -19.34 -10.67 -25.23
CA GLN A 34 -20.38 -10.12 -26.09
C GLN A 34 -20.67 -8.65 -25.82
N ARG A 35 -20.75 -8.26 -24.53
CA ARG A 35 -20.94 -6.86 -24.14
C ARG A 35 -19.79 -5.98 -24.54
N LEU A 36 -18.53 -6.43 -24.38
CA LEU A 36 -17.35 -5.67 -24.78
C LEU A 36 -17.29 -5.50 -26.29
N ARG A 37 -17.57 -6.54 -27.07
CA ARG A 37 -17.59 -6.45 -28.54
C ARG A 37 -18.68 -5.51 -29.05
N ALA A 38 -19.90 -5.58 -28.48
CA ALA A 38 -20.97 -4.66 -28.82
C ALA A 38 -20.60 -3.21 -28.51
N TYR A 39 -19.96 -2.96 -27.35
CA TYR A 39 -19.45 -1.64 -26.99
C TYR A 39 -18.40 -1.14 -27.98
N CYS A 40 -17.42 -1.95 -28.32
CA CYS A 40 -16.36 -1.58 -29.29
C CYS A 40 -16.96 -1.21 -30.64
N GLN A 41 -17.92 -1.99 -31.11
CA GLN A 41 -18.62 -1.70 -32.37
C GLN A 41 -19.36 -0.35 -32.32
N MET A 42 -20.08 -0.08 -31.23
CA MET A 42 -20.79 1.21 -31.03
C MET A 42 -19.82 2.38 -30.93
N ALA A 43 -18.68 2.19 -30.27
CA ALA A 43 -17.67 3.23 -30.07
C ALA A 43 -16.70 3.41 -31.24
N GLY A 44 -16.84 2.65 -32.33
CA GLY A 44 -15.94 2.69 -33.50
C GLY A 44 -14.55 2.17 -33.21
N LEU A 45 -14.40 1.26 -32.22
CA LEU A 45 -13.13 0.66 -31.83
C LEU A 45 -12.92 -0.69 -32.51
N GLU A 46 -11.73 -0.92 -33.01
CA GLU A 46 -11.30 -2.20 -33.59
C GLU A 46 -10.76 -3.11 -32.47
N VAL A 47 -11.38 -4.27 -32.26
CA VAL A 47 -10.89 -5.25 -31.27
C VAL A 47 -9.61 -5.92 -31.78
N ALA A 48 -8.47 -5.54 -31.21
CA ALA A 48 -7.17 -6.12 -31.56
C ALA A 48 -6.99 -7.52 -30.96
N ASP A 49 -7.39 -7.72 -29.70
CA ASP A 49 -7.43 -9.03 -29.05
C ASP A 49 -8.45 -9.02 -27.90
N LEU A 50 -8.87 -10.21 -27.51
CA LEU A 50 -9.72 -10.44 -26.33
C LEU A 50 -8.98 -11.34 -25.35
N ILE A 51 -8.62 -10.77 -24.22
CA ILE A 51 -7.79 -11.37 -23.21
C ILE A 51 -8.67 -11.92 -22.08
N ARG A 52 -8.63 -13.23 -21.86
CA ARG A 52 -9.43 -13.94 -20.87
C ARG A 52 -8.58 -14.31 -19.66
N GLU A 53 -9.07 -14.01 -18.47
CA GLU A 53 -8.47 -14.40 -17.18
C GLU A 53 -9.43 -15.28 -16.41
N GLU A 54 -9.15 -16.58 -16.34
CA GLU A 54 -10.02 -17.57 -15.72
C GLU A 54 -9.48 -18.01 -14.36
N GLY A 55 -10.35 -18.07 -13.36
CA GLY A 55 -10.00 -18.58 -12.03
C GLY A 55 -9.05 -17.73 -11.21
N VAL A 56 -8.76 -16.49 -11.65
CA VAL A 56 -7.79 -15.61 -10.99
C VAL A 56 -8.52 -14.49 -10.23
N SER A 57 -8.13 -14.30 -8.96
CA SER A 57 -8.68 -13.23 -8.11
C SER A 57 -8.17 -11.84 -8.53
N ALA A 58 -9.05 -10.83 -8.45
CA ALA A 58 -8.67 -9.44 -8.63
C ALA A 58 -7.69 -8.93 -7.55
N SER A 59 -7.58 -9.57 -6.40
CA SER A 59 -6.62 -9.22 -5.35
C SER A 59 -5.15 -9.35 -5.79
N ILE A 60 -4.88 -10.16 -6.83
CA ILE A 60 -3.56 -10.27 -7.44
C ILE A 60 -3.36 -9.05 -8.35
N PRO A 61 -2.23 -8.31 -8.25
CA PRO A 61 -1.93 -7.20 -9.15
C PRO A 61 -1.98 -7.61 -10.63
N LEU A 62 -2.47 -6.73 -11.51
CA LEU A 62 -2.64 -7.00 -12.94
C LEU A 62 -1.36 -7.55 -13.59
N SER A 63 -0.20 -7.00 -13.26
CA SER A 63 1.11 -7.43 -13.79
C SER A 63 1.55 -8.84 -13.37
N LYS A 64 0.92 -9.39 -12.32
CA LYS A 64 1.22 -10.75 -11.81
C LYS A 64 0.20 -11.79 -12.25
N ARG A 65 -0.84 -11.38 -12.98
CA ARG A 65 -1.82 -12.30 -13.57
C ARG A 65 -1.33 -12.71 -14.95
N PRO A 66 -1.48 -13.99 -15.36
CA PRO A 66 -1.03 -14.45 -16.68
C PRO A 66 -1.60 -13.62 -17.83
N ALA A 67 -2.93 -13.45 -17.86
CA ALA A 67 -3.60 -12.67 -18.89
C ALA A 67 -3.38 -11.14 -18.69
N GLY A 68 -3.29 -10.69 -17.44
CA GLY A 68 -2.97 -9.29 -17.11
C GLY A 68 -1.57 -8.87 -17.57
N ALA A 69 -0.57 -9.72 -17.41
CA ALA A 69 0.80 -9.48 -17.92
C ALA A 69 0.79 -9.35 -19.45
N LYS A 70 0.10 -10.28 -20.15
CA LYS A 70 -0.08 -10.22 -21.60
C LYS A 70 -0.73 -8.91 -22.06
N LEU A 71 -1.78 -8.45 -21.34
CA LEU A 71 -2.42 -7.17 -21.63
C LEU A 71 -1.39 -6.02 -21.56
N LEU A 72 -0.56 -5.99 -20.52
CA LEU A 72 0.43 -4.93 -20.32
C LEU A 72 1.55 -4.95 -21.36
N GLU A 73 1.94 -6.12 -21.86
CA GLU A 73 2.93 -6.26 -22.95
C GLU A 73 2.39 -5.71 -24.27
N TRP A 74 1.11 -5.92 -24.56
CA TRP A 74 0.49 -5.46 -25.80
C TRP A 74 0.13 -3.96 -25.80
N ILE A 75 0.13 -3.34 -24.62
CA ILE A 75 0.00 -1.90 -24.48
C ILE A 75 1.31 -1.25 -24.99
N GLY A 76 1.23 -0.57 -26.11
CA GLY A 76 2.38 0.07 -26.78
C GLY A 76 2.50 -0.32 -28.24
N ASP A 77 1.92 -1.44 -28.67
CA ASP A 77 1.93 -1.90 -30.07
C ASP A 77 0.79 -1.31 -30.92
N GLY A 78 0.63 0.02 -30.85
CA GLY A 78 -0.43 0.72 -31.58
C GLY A 78 -1.83 0.53 -31.00
N VAL A 79 -1.94 0.06 -29.75
CA VAL A 79 -3.20 -0.03 -28.98
C VAL A 79 -3.44 1.29 -28.28
N GLY A 80 -4.59 1.89 -28.52
CA GLY A 80 -5.00 3.15 -27.89
C GLY A 80 -6.06 2.97 -26.80
N HIS A 81 -6.65 1.78 -26.68
CA HIS A 81 -7.80 1.56 -25.83
C HIS A 81 -7.72 0.24 -25.09
N VAL A 82 -8.07 0.26 -23.80
CA VAL A 82 -8.33 -0.95 -22.99
C VAL A 82 -9.82 -0.93 -22.62
N VAL A 83 -10.52 -2.03 -22.87
CA VAL A 83 -11.97 -2.12 -22.63
C VAL A 83 -12.24 -3.26 -21.65
N CYS A 84 -12.92 -2.97 -20.56
CA CYS A 84 -13.37 -3.97 -19.60
C CYS A 84 -14.79 -3.67 -19.09
N LEU A 85 -15.42 -4.64 -18.45
CA LEU A 85 -16.79 -4.47 -17.99
C LEU A 85 -16.87 -3.49 -16.81
N LYS A 86 -16.07 -3.73 -15.77
CA LYS A 86 -16.01 -2.94 -14.52
C LYS A 86 -14.58 -2.83 -14.03
N LEU A 87 -14.30 -1.85 -13.16
CA LEU A 87 -12.97 -1.64 -12.56
C LEU A 87 -12.44 -2.87 -11.80
N ASP A 88 -13.31 -3.56 -11.08
CA ASP A 88 -12.97 -4.74 -10.28
C ASP A 88 -12.54 -5.96 -11.13
N ARG A 89 -12.74 -5.93 -12.42
CA ARG A 89 -12.19 -6.92 -13.36
C ARG A 89 -10.68 -6.72 -13.54
N LEU A 90 -10.24 -5.47 -13.68
CA LEU A 90 -8.83 -5.11 -13.93
C LEU A 90 -8.03 -4.88 -12.65
N PHE A 91 -8.58 -4.16 -11.69
CA PHE A 91 -7.81 -3.64 -10.56
C PHE A 91 -8.22 -4.27 -9.24
N ARG A 92 -7.27 -4.28 -8.32
CA ARG A 92 -7.42 -4.81 -6.97
C ARG A 92 -8.24 -3.87 -6.08
N ASP A 93 -7.93 -2.59 -6.18
CA ASP A 93 -8.48 -1.51 -5.37
C ASP A 93 -8.45 -0.17 -6.14
N ALA A 94 -9.01 0.86 -5.56
CA ALA A 94 -9.07 2.19 -6.16
C ALA A 94 -7.68 2.81 -6.38
N GLU A 95 -6.71 2.54 -5.51
CA GLU A 95 -5.35 3.06 -5.63
C GLU A 95 -4.62 2.42 -6.80
N ASP A 96 -4.76 1.08 -6.96
CA ASP A 96 -4.19 0.34 -8.10
C ASP A 96 -4.79 0.82 -9.42
N ALA A 97 -6.12 1.00 -9.46
CA ALA A 97 -6.83 1.56 -10.62
C ALA A 97 -6.30 2.96 -10.99
N LEU A 98 -6.18 3.83 -10.02
CA LEU A 98 -5.72 5.20 -10.22
C LEU A 98 -4.27 5.27 -10.70
N ARG A 99 -3.39 4.46 -10.10
CA ARG A 99 -1.98 4.38 -10.50
C ARG A 99 -1.84 3.92 -11.95
N GLN A 100 -2.55 2.86 -12.30
CA GLN A 100 -2.48 2.28 -13.64
C GLN A 100 -3.11 3.18 -14.70
N THR A 101 -4.29 3.76 -14.42
CA THR A 101 -4.97 4.66 -15.36
C THR A 101 -4.18 5.95 -15.59
N LYS A 102 -3.50 6.50 -14.58
CA LYS A 102 -2.57 7.63 -14.76
C LYS A 102 -1.37 7.28 -15.65
N ALA A 103 -0.83 6.06 -15.53
CA ALA A 103 0.24 5.60 -16.40
C ALA A 103 -0.25 5.44 -17.85
N TRP A 104 -1.43 4.87 -18.04
CA TRP A 104 -2.06 4.72 -19.36
C TRP A 104 -2.40 6.06 -20.00
N ASP A 105 -2.94 7.02 -19.26
CA ASP A 105 -3.23 8.37 -19.77
C ASP A 105 -1.96 9.07 -20.28
N LYS A 106 -0.83 8.95 -19.54
CA LYS A 106 0.45 9.46 -19.97
C LYS A 106 0.96 8.79 -21.27
N ALA A 107 0.63 7.52 -21.47
CA ALA A 107 0.94 6.75 -22.67
C ALA A 107 -0.07 7.01 -23.81
N GLY A 108 -1.12 7.79 -23.57
CA GLY A 108 -2.17 8.08 -24.55
C GLY A 108 -3.21 6.96 -24.68
N ILE A 109 -3.32 6.06 -23.69
CA ILE A 109 -4.23 4.93 -23.69
C ILE A 109 -5.47 5.26 -22.85
N ALA A 110 -6.64 5.11 -23.44
CA ALA A 110 -7.93 5.31 -22.75
C ALA A 110 -8.47 3.98 -22.19
N LEU A 111 -8.87 3.99 -20.92
CA LEU A 111 -9.64 2.90 -20.33
C LEU A 111 -11.13 3.13 -20.55
N HIS A 112 -11.84 2.10 -21.01
CA HIS A 112 -13.28 2.09 -21.17
C HIS A 112 -13.92 1.08 -20.22
N LEU A 113 -14.87 1.57 -19.41
CA LEU A 113 -15.68 0.78 -18.50
C LEU A 113 -17.09 0.68 -19.10
N VAL A 114 -17.50 -0.53 -19.45
CA VAL A 114 -18.74 -0.72 -20.21
C VAL A 114 -19.98 -0.72 -19.32
N ASP A 115 -19.83 -1.06 -18.05
CA ASP A 115 -20.92 -1.11 -17.08
C ASP A 115 -20.61 -0.33 -15.80
N MET A 116 -20.97 0.93 -15.80
CA MET A 116 -20.92 1.84 -14.65
C MET A 116 -22.35 2.25 -14.26
N GLY A 117 -23.15 1.26 -13.77
CA GLY A 117 -24.55 1.50 -13.41
C GLY A 117 -25.45 1.74 -14.62
N GLY A 118 -25.25 0.98 -15.71
CA GLY A 118 -26.03 1.09 -16.95
C GLY A 118 -25.49 2.11 -17.96
N GLN A 119 -24.39 2.81 -17.64
CA GLN A 119 -23.69 3.71 -18.55
C GLN A 119 -22.25 3.27 -18.76
N SER A 120 -21.66 3.68 -19.87
CA SER A 120 -20.24 3.47 -20.15
C SER A 120 -19.44 4.72 -19.81
N LEU A 121 -18.18 4.52 -19.39
CA LEU A 121 -17.24 5.58 -19.06
C LEU A 121 -15.91 5.37 -19.79
N SER A 122 -15.40 6.41 -20.44
CA SER A 122 -14.04 6.40 -21.01
C SER A 122 -13.17 7.43 -20.30
N THR A 123 -11.99 7.00 -19.83
CA THR A 123 -11.02 7.91 -19.18
C THR A 123 -10.44 8.95 -20.13
N GLY A 124 -10.52 8.74 -21.43
CA GLY A 124 -10.18 9.76 -22.45
C GLY A 124 -11.17 10.94 -22.51
N SER A 125 -12.38 10.79 -21.95
CA SER A 125 -13.39 11.86 -21.91
C SER A 125 -13.20 12.82 -20.73
N ALA A 126 -13.81 14.01 -20.80
CA ALA A 126 -13.80 14.95 -19.67
C ALA A 126 -14.47 14.36 -18.42
N MET A 127 -15.58 13.64 -18.60
CA MET A 127 -16.31 12.95 -17.53
C MET A 127 -15.45 11.85 -16.91
N GLY A 128 -14.73 11.08 -17.71
CA GLY A 128 -13.83 10.02 -17.20
C GLY A 128 -12.64 10.59 -16.41
N ARG A 129 -12.06 11.71 -16.84
CA ARG A 129 -11.02 12.39 -16.07
C ARG A 129 -11.55 12.94 -14.73
N MET A 130 -12.75 13.50 -14.71
CA MET A 130 -13.42 13.92 -13.48
C MET A 130 -13.64 12.71 -12.54
N PHE A 131 -14.12 11.59 -13.05
CA PHE A 131 -14.30 10.35 -12.30
C PHE A 131 -12.99 9.86 -11.66
N LEU A 132 -11.89 9.85 -12.41
CA LEU A 132 -10.57 9.50 -11.87
C LEU A 132 -10.11 10.47 -10.76
N THR A 133 -10.43 11.76 -10.89
CA THR A 133 -10.11 12.75 -9.86
C THR A 133 -10.91 12.50 -8.59
N LEU A 134 -12.20 12.20 -8.70
CA LEU A 134 -13.03 11.83 -7.55
C LEU A 134 -12.54 10.54 -6.88
N MET A 135 -12.22 9.51 -7.64
CA MET A 135 -11.63 8.28 -7.11
C MET A 135 -10.31 8.53 -6.38
N ALA A 136 -9.47 9.43 -6.90
CA ALA A 136 -8.23 9.83 -6.23
C ALA A 136 -8.51 10.46 -4.87
N GLY A 137 -9.46 11.40 -4.80
CA GLY A 137 -9.86 12.03 -3.55
C GLY A 137 -10.44 11.03 -2.53
N CYS A 138 -11.28 10.10 -2.98
CA CYS A 138 -11.81 9.05 -2.11
C CYS A 138 -10.70 8.15 -1.54
N ALA A 139 -9.75 7.71 -2.36
CA ALA A 139 -8.64 6.87 -1.93
C ALA A 139 -7.70 7.62 -0.95
N GLU A 140 -7.52 8.92 -1.12
CA GLU A 140 -6.75 9.75 -0.19
C GLU A 140 -7.49 9.94 1.14
N LEU A 141 -8.79 10.23 1.09
CA LEU A 141 -9.63 10.33 2.28
C LEU A 141 -9.62 9.04 3.11
N GLU A 142 -9.77 7.89 2.46
CA GLU A 142 -9.75 6.59 3.14
C GLU A 142 -8.40 6.35 3.85
N ARG A 143 -7.27 6.65 3.21
CA ARG A 143 -5.94 6.55 3.83
C ARG A 143 -5.80 7.47 5.04
N ASN A 144 -6.27 8.71 4.93
CA ASN A 144 -6.20 9.68 6.02
C ASN A 144 -7.06 9.24 7.22
N LEU A 145 -8.28 8.74 6.98
CA LEU A 145 -9.14 8.20 8.03
C LEU A 145 -8.52 6.99 8.74
N VAL A 146 -7.87 6.09 8.01
CA VAL A 146 -7.13 4.96 8.59
C VAL A 146 -5.95 5.45 9.44
N ALA A 147 -5.18 6.42 8.95
CA ALA A 147 -4.07 7.01 9.69
C ALA A 147 -4.53 7.70 10.97
N GLU A 148 -5.62 8.49 10.92
CA GLU A 148 -6.23 9.15 12.08
C GLU A 148 -6.73 8.14 13.12
N ARG A 149 -7.44 7.09 12.70
CA ARG A 149 -7.89 6.02 13.61
C ARG A 149 -6.70 5.33 14.28
N THR A 150 -5.66 5.03 13.51
CA THR A 150 -4.45 4.40 14.04
C THR A 150 -3.76 5.30 15.05
N ALA A 151 -3.60 6.60 14.74
CA ALA A 151 -3.01 7.57 15.64
C ALA A 151 -3.82 7.72 16.94
N ALA A 152 -5.17 7.77 16.85
CA ALA A 152 -6.05 7.85 18.01
C ALA A 152 -5.92 6.61 18.92
N VAL A 153 -5.88 5.40 18.33
CA VAL A 153 -5.69 4.15 19.09
C VAL A 153 -4.33 4.13 19.77
N LEU A 154 -3.26 4.56 19.08
CA LEU A 154 -1.92 4.61 19.67
C LEU A 154 -1.83 5.65 20.79
N ALA A 155 -2.45 6.83 20.61
CA ALA A 155 -2.52 7.86 21.64
C ALA A 155 -3.26 7.36 22.89
N HIS A 156 -4.39 6.67 22.71
CA HIS A 156 -5.15 6.09 23.81
C HIS A 156 -4.36 5.01 24.55
N LYS A 157 -3.67 4.11 23.84
CA LYS A 157 -2.80 3.11 24.47
C LYS A 157 -1.66 3.76 25.26
N LYS A 158 -1.06 4.82 24.69
CA LYS A 158 -0.01 5.59 25.37
C LYS A 158 -0.52 6.21 26.68
N GLN A 159 -1.72 6.81 26.70
CA GLN A 159 -2.34 7.37 27.89
C GLN A 159 -2.63 6.30 28.98
N GLN A 160 -2.97 5.08 28.55
CA GLN A 160 -3.21 3.95 29.46
C GLN A 160 -1.93 3.25 29.94
N GLY A 161 -0.73 3.71 29.53
CA GLY A 161 0.53 3.03 29.84
C GLY A 161 0.67 1.64 29.20
N LYS A 162 -0.16 1.34 28.19
CA LYS A 162 -0.12 0.04 27.49
C LYS A 162 0.99 0.01 26.44
N VAL A 163 1.48 -1.18 26.18
CA VAL A 163 2.48 -1.42 25.13
C VAL A 163 1.83 -1.22 23.76
N TYR A 164 2.32 -0.24 23.00
CA TYR A 164 1.82 0.07 21.65
C TYR A 164 2.91 0.02 20.57
N ASN A 165 4.15 -0.24 20.97
CA ASN A 165 5.33 -0.29 20.09
C ASN A 165 6.31 -1.36 20.61
N HIS A 166 7.54 -1.38 20.08
CA HIS A 166 8.61 -2.22 20.59
C HIS A 166 8.85 -1.95 22.09
N THR A 167 9.10 -3.00 22.85
CA THR A 167 9.43 -2.90 24.27
C THR A 167 10.75 -2.11 24.43
N PRO A 168 10.75 -0.94 25.11
CA PRO A 168 11.97 -0.18 25.33
C PRO A 168 13.00 -0.98 26.15
N TYR A 169 14.27 -0.68 26.01
CA TYR A 169 15.32 -1.21 26.88
C TYR A 169 15.06 -0.75 28.32
N GLY A 170 15.29 -1.57 29.31
CA GLY A 170 14.92 -1.28 30.71
C GLY A 170 13.53 -1.76 31.11
N PHE A 171 12.75 -2.30 30.16
CA PHE A 171 11.42 -2.82 30.42
C PHE A 171 11.22 -4.19 29.77
N GLU A 172 10.39 -4.98 30.41
CA GLU A 172 9.84 -6.22 29.85
C GLU A 172 8.34 -6.07 29.60
N ARG A 173 7.83 -6.87 28.67
CA ARG A 173 6.41 -6.90 28.40
C ARG A 173 5.75 -8.02 29.21
N ALA A 174 4.91 -7.63 30.14
CA ALA A 174 4.01 -8.54 30.85
C ALA A 174 2.58 -8.30 30.33
N GLU A 175 2.06 -9.22 29.53
CA GLU A 175 0.80 -9.09 28.80
C GLU A 175 0.76 -7.79 27.96
N ASP A 176 -0.03 -6.80 28.38
CA ASP A 176 -0.23 -5.51 27.70
C ASP A 176 0.44 -4.32 28.43
N ARG A 177 1.28 -4.60 29.44
CA ARG A 177 1.96 -3.60 30.28
C ARG A 177 3.47 -3.71 30.19
N LEU A 178 4.14 -2.56 30.41
CA LEU A 178 5.58 -2.50 30.59
C LEU A 178 5.90 -2.71 32.09
N VAL A 179 6.75 -3.69 32.39
CA VAL A 179 7.29 -3.94 33.71
C VAL A 179 8.78 -3.61 33.69
N VAL A 180 9.28 -3.00 34.74
CA VAL A 180 10.70 -2.62 34.83
C VAL A 180 11.57 -3.87 34.91
N SER A 181 12.54 -4.00 34.00
CA SER A 181 13.63 -4.96 34.11
C SER A 181 14.76 -4.33 34.92
N VAL A 182 15.00 -4.87 36.10
CA VAL A 182 15.99 -4.33 37.05
C VAL A 182 17.39 -4.28 36.41
N GLU A 183 17.76 -5.35 35.72
CA GLU A 183 19.08 -5.46 35.07
C GLU A 183 19.27 -4.45 33.94
N GLU A 184 18.29 -4.36 33.03
CA GLU A 184 18.36 -3.40 31.93
C GLU A 184 18.25 -1.95 32.41
N MET A 185 17.43 -1.69 33.44
CA MET A 185 17.27 -0.35 34.00
C MET A 185 18.54 0.14 34.68
N ALA A 186 19.28 -0.74 35.36
CA ALA A 186 20.60 -0.40 35.90
C ALA A 186 21.57 0.09 34.81
N MET A 187 21.48 -0.49 33.61
CA MET A 187 22.29 -0.03 32.47
C MET A 187 21.81 1.34 31.95
N VAL A 188 20.51 1.62 31.98
CA VAL A 188 20.00 2.96 31.64
C VAL A 188 20.49 4.01 32.62
N HIS A 189 20.51 3.72 33.92
CA HIS A 189 21.08 4.61 34.93
C HIS A 189 22.58 4.84 34.69
N LEU A 190 23.33 3.79 34.42
CA LEU A 190 24.76 3.91 34.09
C LEU A 190 25.01 4.75 32.83
N MET A 191 24.15 4.63 31.79
CA MET A 191 24.24 5.51 30.62
C MET A 191 24.03 6.98 30.97
N ARG A 192 23.08 7.30 31.87
CA ARG A 192 22.81 8.68 32.33
C ARG A 192 24.00 9.24 33.09
N GLU A 193 24.48 8.52 34.11
CA GLU A 193 25.65 8.90 34.90
C GLU A 193 26.85 9.22 34.01
N ARG A 194 27.19 8.31 33.08
CA ARG A 194 28.30 8.56 32.13
C ARG A 194 28.07 9.75 31.24
N ARG A 195 26.82 10.03 30.88
CA ARG A 195 26.47 11.19 30.05
C ARG A 195 26.65 12.48 30.86
N GLU A 196 26.28 12.50 32.13
CA GLU A 196 26.50 13.59 33.06
C GLU A 196 27.99 13.82 33.29
N ASP A 197 28.81 12.77 33.35
CA ASP A 197 30.27 12.81 33.39
C ASP A 197 30.93 13.32 32.09
N GLY A 198 30.14 13.73 31.10
CA GLY A 198 30.61 14.31 29.85
C GLY A 198 31.02 13.29 28.77
N TRP A 199 30.73 12.00 28.94
CA TRP A 199 31.06 11.02 27.91
C TRP A 199 30.26 11.26 26.64
N SER A 200 30.90 11.02 25.47
CA SER A 200 30.18 11.02 24.20
C SER A 200 29.28 9.80 24.08
N LEU A 201 28.18 9.92 23.33
CA LEU A 201 27.24 8.81 23.10
C LEU A 201 27.92 7.58 22.49
N THR A 202 28.89 7.77 21.61
CA THR A 202 29.69 6.72 21.01
C THR A 202 30.55 6.03 22.05
N ARG A 203 31.24 6.79 22.92
CA ARG A 203 32.06 6.26 24.01
C ARG A 203 31.25 5.42 24.99
N ILE A 204 30.02 5.84 25.30
CA ILE A 204 29.07 5.05 26.13
C ILE A 204 28.73 3.74 25.43
N ALA A 205 28.37 3.78 24.15
CA ALA A 205 28.03 2.59 23.37
C ALA A 205 29.20 1.60 23.29
N ASP A 206 30.42 2.09 23.03
CA ASP A 206 31.64 1.27 22.97
C ASP A 206 31.95 0.60 24.31
N SER A 207 31.75 1.30 25.42
CA SER A 207 31.95 0.73 26.73
C SER A 207 30.96 -0.39 27.07
N LEU A 208 29.70 -0.27 26.65
CA LEU A 208 28.70 -1.32 26.83
C LEU A 208 29.02 -2.53 25.95
N ASN A 209 29.46 -2.30 24.70
CA ASN A 209 29.90 -3.38 23.81
C ASN A 209 31.12 -4.11 24.36
N SER A 210 32.10 -3.38 24.91
CA SER A 210 33.32 -3.95 25.51
C SER A 210 33.02 -4.77 26.76
N ALA A 211 31.99 -4.36 27.51
CA ALA A 211 31.50 -5.09 28.68
C ALA A 211 30.55 -6.27 28.30
N ASN A 212 30.34 -6.53 26.98
CA ASN A 212 29.42 -7.54 26.48
C ASN A 212 27.98 -7.39 26.98
N VAL A 213 27.55 -6.16 27.29
CA VAL A 213 26.13 -5.88 27.66
C VAL A 213 25.25 -6.03 26.42
N PRO A 214 24.27 -6.97 26.41
CA PRO A 214 23.43 -7.14 25.26
C PRO A 214 22.45 -5.98 25.08
N GLY A 215 22.19 -5.58 23.83
CA GLY A 215 21.05 -4.71 23.52
C GLY A 215 19.73 -5.48 23.65
N LYS A 216 18.58 -4.81 23.56
CA LYS A 216 17.23 -5.38 23.80
C LYS A 216 16.97 -6.70 23.05
N ASN A 217 17.50 -6.84 21.85
CA ASN A 217 17.36 -8.04 21.01
C ASN A 217 18.73 -8.72 20.76
N GLY A 218 19.66 -8.60 21.66
CA GLY A 218 21.01 -9.17 21.53
C GLY A 218 21.93 -8.42 20.56
N GLY A 219 21.49 -7.27 20.03
CA GLY A 219 22.27 -6.45 19.09
C GLY A 219 23.35 -5.61 19.79
N LYS A 220 24.28 -5.08 18.97
CA LYS A 220 25.33 -4.15 19.43
C LYS A 220 24.76 -2.77 19.76
N TRP A 221 25.45 -2.07 20.66
CA TRP A 221 25.19 -0.68 21.00
C TRP A 221 25.80 0.27 19.98
N TYR A 222 25.05 1.33 19.67
CA TYR A 222 25.46 2.44 18.83
C TYR A 222 25.12 3.75 19.54
N GLY A 223 25.89 4.81 19.31
CA GLY A 223 25.63 6.12 19.92
C GLY A 223 24.21 6.62 19.69
N ARG A 224 23.60 6.33 18.52
CA ARG A 224 22.20 6.65 18.23
C ARG A 224 21.21 5.88 19.13
N THR A 225 21.50 4.62 19.43
CA THR A 225 20.66 3.82 20.34
C THR A 225 20.69 4.37 21.75
N VAL A 226 21.88 4.72 22.24
CA VAL A 226 22.06 5.37 23.56
C VAL A 226 21.31 6.70 23.59
N LYS A 227 21.43 7.54 22.55
CA LYS A 227 20.69 8.80 22.44
C LYS A 227 19.18 8.58 22.55
N ASN A 228 18.64 7.65 21.77
CA ASN A 228 17.21 7.37 21.75
C ASN A 228 16.69 6.92 23.13
N ILE A 229 17.49 6.19 23.89
CA ILE A 229 17.14 5.77 25.26
C ILE A 229 17.13 7.00 26.18
N LEU A 230 18.20 7.80 26.18
CA LEU A 230 18.33 8.94 27.07
C LEU A 230 17.27 10.04 26.84
N GLU A 231 16.81 10.21 25.59
CA GLU A 231 15.80 11.20 25.19
C GLU A 231 14.36 10.69 25.29
N ASN A 232 14.14 9.40 25.57
CA ASN A 232 12.79 8.84 25.57
C ASN A 232 12.04 9.19 26.86
N SER A 233 10.87 9.80 26.72
CA SER A 233 10.02 10.24 27.82
C SER A 233 9.53 9.12 28.74
N VAL A 234 9.54 7.86 28.31
CA VAL A 234 9.16 6.70 29.15
C VAL A 234 10.03 6.59 30.42
N TYR A 235 11.28 7.01 30.34
CA TYR A 235 12.20 6.96 31.47
C TYR A 235 12.11 8.17 32.41
N HIS A 236 11.43 9.25 32.01
CA HIS A 236 11.22 10.41 32.88
C HIS A 236 10.13 10.15 33.93
N ALA A 237 9.14 9.34 33.58
CA ALA A 237 8.03 9.01 34.50
C ALA A 237 8.42 8.10 35.67
N ILE A 238 9.60 7.46 35.63
CA ILE A 238 10.03 6.48 36.66
C ILE A 238 10.92 7.14 37.72
N GLY A 239 11.54 8.30 37.40
CA GLY A 239 12.37 9.03 38.36
C GLY A 239 11.60 9.77 39.45
N GLU A 240 10.27 9.86 39.37
CA GLU A 240 9.42 10.53 40.38
C GLU A 240 8.80 9.56 41.42
N HIS A 241 9.05 8.28 41.31
CA HIS A 241 8.49 7.24 42.20
C HIS A 241 9.55 6.25 42.77
N ALA A 242 10.85 6.62 42.75
CA ALA A 242 11.91 5.84 43.37
C ALA A 242 12.51 6.55 44.60
#